data_4da415a4f449e22630d94e56d8080b5d
#
_entry.id   4da415a4f449e22630d94e56d8080b5d
#
_cell.length_a   1.000
_cell.length_b   1.000
_cell.length_c   1.000
_cell.angle_alpha   90.00
_cell.angle_beta   90.00
_cell.angle_gamma   90.00
#
_symmetry.space_group_name_H-M   'P 1'
#
loop_
_entity.id
_entity.type
_entity.pdbx_description
1 polymer ?
#
loop_
_entity_poly.entity_id
_entity_poly.type
_entity_poly.pdbx_seq_one_letter_code
_entity_poly.pdbx_strand_id
1 'polypeptide(L)'
;MVARKNIIKKVQIGVNTPSLAHGMQLKDGLGDFFKEEILPEMDSYFNSLQKNTSKIIRIENISLVISIKEKDSLKDLKILIIKELKRTINKENILSPEWNDFKTTSPAQNEAEAFLHFLKTGTLPWWFEQKPNIWKGFFEETISKSETLKALKNLLSKATIRKRLIYQFDNNQLFKIVNT
;
A
#
# COMPACT_ATOMS: atom_id res chain seq x y z
N MET A 1 -6.65 5.08 -19.56
CA MET A 1 -6.37 5.26 -18.12
C MET A 1 -6.17 3.89 -17.51
N VAL A 2 -5.00 3.57 -16.99
CA VAL A 2 -4.78 2.31 -16.26
C VAL A 2 -5.48 2.44 -14.92
N ALA A 3 -6.45 1.56 -14.63
CA ALA A 3 -7.11 1.51 -13.33
C ALA A 3 -6.03 1.22 -12.27
N ARG A 4 -5.81 2.15 -11.36
CA ARG A 4 -4.91 1.93 -10.22
C ARG A 4 -5.61 1.03 -9.22
N LYS A 5 -4.94 -0.02 -8.80
CA LYS A 5 -5.46 -0.98 -7.84
C LYS A 5 -5.07 -0.56 -6.43
N ASN A 6 -6.04 -0.46 -5.54
CA ASN A 6 -5.76 -0.30 -4.12
C ASN A 6 -5.29 -1.63 -3.53
N ILE A 7 -4.25 -1.60 -2.72
CA ILE A 7 -3.66 -2.78 -2.08
C ILE A 7 -3.83 -2.63 -0.57
N ILE A 8 -4.55 -3.55 0.04
CA ILE A 8 -4.71 -3.64 1.49
C ILE A 8 -3.97 -4.88 1.96
N LYS A 9 -2.94 -4.70 2.77
CA LYS A 9 -2.12 -5.82 3.27
C LYS A 9 -2.87 -6.65 4.30
N LYS A 10 -3.56 -6.00 5.22
CA LYS A 10 -4.22 -6.66 6.35
C LYS A 10 -5.35 -5.79 6.88
N VAL A 11 -6.44 -6.42 7.23
CA VAL A 11 -7.49 -5.84 8.06
C VAL A 11 -7.55 -6.64 9.35
N GLN A 12 -7.63 -5.95 10.47
CA GLN A 12 -7.82 -6.56 11.79
C GLN A 12 -9.02 -5.90 12.46
N ILE A 13 -9.97 -6.73 12.86
CA ILE A 13 -11.19 -6.28 13.52
C ILE A 13 -11.17 -6.83 14.94
N GLY A 14 -11.15 -5.93 15.93
CA GLY A 14 -11.34 -6.26 17.33
C GLY A 14 -12.76 -5.91 17.74
N VAL A 15 -13.45 -6.83 18.39
CA VAL A 15 -14.82 -6.60 18.93
C VAL A 15 -14.72 -6.63 20.44
N ASN A 16 -15.18 -5.54 21.07
CA ASN A 16 -15.32 -5.45 22.51
C ASN A 16 -16.81 -5.34 22.85
N THR A 17 -17.33 -6.31 23.58
CA THR A 17 -18.75 -6.38 23.94
C THR A 17 -18.90 -6.94 25.35
N PRO A 18 -19.88 -6.46 26.14
CA PRO A 18 -20.15 -7.00 27.47
C PRO A 18 -20.74 -8.42 27.45
N SER A 19 -21.28 -8.88 26.31
CA SER A 19 -21.89 -10.20 26.14
C SER A 19 -21.05 -11.09 25.24
N LEU A 20 -20.57 -12.23 25.75
CA LEU A 20 -19.83 -13.22 24.98
C LEU A 20 -20.65 -13.79 23.81
N ALA A 21 -21.95 -14.09 24.07
CA ALA A 21 -22.84 -14.62 23.04
C ALA A 21 -23.01 -13.63 21.89
N HIS A 22 -23.24 -12.35 22.18
CA HIS A 22 -23.34 -11.29 21.19
C HIS A 22 -22.00 -11.10 20.43
N GLY A 23 -20.87 -11.16 21.13
CA GLY A 23 -19.54 -11.08 20.51
C GLY A 23 -19.26 -12.22 19.53
N MET A 24 -19.67 -13.43 19.86
CA MET A 24 -19.54 -14.59 18.96
C MET A 24 -20.43 -14.45 17.72
N GLN A 25 -21.68 -14.06 17.89
CA GLN A 25 -22.62 -13.83 16.79
C GLN A 25 -22.12 -12.74 15.82
N LEU A 26 -21.58 -11.65 16.34
CA LEU A 26 -20.95 -10.61 15.52
C LEU A 26 -19.72 -11.14 14.77
N LYS A 27 -18.87 -11.90 15.44
CA LYS A 27 -17.63 -12.42 14.86
C LYS A 27 -17.88 -13.28 13.62
N ASP A 28 -18.89 -14.15 13.66
CA ASP A 28 -19.18 -15.10 12.58
C ASP A 28 -19.62 -14.41 11.28
N GLY A 29 -20.28 -13.26 11.36
CA GLY A 29 -20.75 -12.51 10.19
C GLY A 29 -19.84 -11.34 9.75
N LEU A 30 -18.98 -10.85 10.65
CA LEU A 30 -18.19 -9.63 10.38
C LEU A 30 -17.18 -9.78 9.24
N GLY A 31 -16.60 -10.95 9.08
CA GLY A 31 -15.60 -11.21 8.03
C GLY A 31 -16.20 -11.06 6.64
N ASP A 32 -17.31 -11.71 6.40
CA ASP A 32 -18.02 -11.65 5.11
C ASP A 32 -18.65 -10.28 4.88
N PHE A 33 -19.28 -9.70 5.88
CA PHE A 33 -19.79 -8.34 5.83
C PHE A 33 -18.70 -7.33 5.47
N PHE A 34 -17.51 -7.43 6.07
CA PHE A 34 -16.42 -6.53 5.77
C PHE A 34 -15.95 -6.70 4.32
N LYS A 35 -15.82 -7.94 3.87
CA LYS A 35 -15.36 -8.29 2.54
C LYS A 35 -16.34 -7.85 1.45
N GLU A 36 -17.64 -8.07 1.67
CA GLU A 36 -18.67 -7.86 0.65
C GLU A 36 -19.22 -6.43 0.65
N GLU A 37 -19.28 -5.79 1.81
CA GLU A 37 -19.92 -4.50 1.97
C GLU A 37 -18.95 -3.33 2.23
N ILE A 38 -17.88 -3.57 2.99
CA ILE A 38 -16.98 -2.49 3.42
C ILE A 38 -15.84 -2.29 2.42
N LEU A 39 -15.17 -3.37 2.00
CA LEU A 39 -14.02 -3.26 1.09
C LEU A 39 -14.37 -2.58 -0.24
N PRO A 40 -15.51 -2.85 -0.90
CA PRO A 40 -15.88 -2.14 -2.14
C PRO A 40 -16.08 -0.63 -1.94
N GLU A 41 -16.67 -0.24 -0.82
CA GLU A 41 -16.86 1.18 -0.48
C GLU A 41 -15.52 1.88 -0.18
N MET A 42 -14.63 1.20 0.54
CA MET A 42 -13.27 1.69 0.79
C MET A 42 -12.51 1.87 -0.54
N ASP A 43 -12.59 0.88 -1.44
CA ASP A 43 -11.95 0.95 -2.75
C ASP A 43 -12.48 2.14 -3.57
N SER A 44 -13.79 2.31 -3.61
CA SER A 44 -14.44 3.45 -4.25
C SER A 44 -13.96 4.78 -3.67
N TYR A 45 -13.88 4.88 -2.35
CA TYR A 45 -13.40 6.07 -1.67
C TYR A 45 -11.92 6.37 -1.98
N PHE A 46 -11.04 5.39 -1.87
CA PHE A 46 -9.62 5.56 -2.20
C PHE A 46 -9.41 5.95 -3.66
N ASN A 47 -10.16 5.36 -4.58
CA ASN A 47 -10.14 5.74 -5.98
C ASN A 47 -10.56 7.22 -6.18
N SER A 48 -11.52 7.71 -5.38
CA SER A 48 -11.95 9.11 -5.42
C SER A 48 -10.85 10.07 -4.96
N LEU A 49 -10.04 9.68 -3.98
CA LEU A 49 -8.90 10.48 -3.50
C LEU A 49 -7.79 10.59 -4.55
N GLN A 50 -7.64 9.56 -5.38
CA GLN A 50 -6.59 9.49 -6.40
C GLN A 50 -6.96 10.15 -7.73
N LYS A 51 -8.23 10.49 -7.98
CA LYS A 51 -8.70 11.03 -9.27
C LYS A 51 -7.92 12.24 -9.78
N ASN A 52 -7.43 13.08 -8.88
CA ASN A 52 -6.81 14.36 -9.19
C ASN A 52 -5.30 14.40 -8.88
N THR A 53 -4.67 13.24 -8.70
CA THR A 53 -3.24 13.18 -8.41
C THR A 53 -2.56 12.09 -9.24
N SER A 54 -1.37 12.41 -9.76
CA SER A 54 -0.46 11.41 -10.34
C SER A 54 0.35 10.66 -9.28
N LYS A 55 0.25 11.05 -8.01
CA LYS A 55 1.01 10.48 -6.91
C LYS A 55 0.38 9.18 -6.42
N ILE A 56 1.21 8.33 -5.87
CA ILE A 56 0.81 7.13 -5.14
C ILE A 56 0.74 7.48 -3.66
N ILE A 57 -0.38 7.17 -3.04
CA ILE A 57 -0.59 7.37 -1.61
C ILE A 57 -0.35 6.04 -0.92
N ARG A 58 0.57 6.00 0.04
CA ARG A 58 0.78 4.86 0.93
C ARG A 58 0.35 5.24 2.33
N ILE A 59 -0.43 4.38 2.95
CA ILE A 59 -0.90 4.53 4.31
C ILE A 59 -0.39 3.32 5.10
N GLU A 60 0.41 3.55 6.12
CA GLU A 60 1.01 2.45 6.89
C GLU A 60 0.01 1.84 7.84
N ASN A 61 -0.79 2.66 8.49
CA ASN A 61 -1.81 2.20 9.43
C ASN A 61 -3.02 3.13 9.44
N ILE A 62 -4.21 2.54 9.54
CA ILE A 62 -5.47 3.24 9.81
C ILE A 62 -6.13 2.54 10.99
N SER A 63 -6.35 3.27 12.06
CA SER A 63 -7.08 2.77 13.22
C SER A 63 -8.42 3.50 13.33
N LEU A 64 -9.50 2.73 13.33
CA LEU A 64 -10.85 3.25 13.50
C LEU A 64 -11.46 2.64 14.78
N VAL A 65 -12.02 3.47 15.62
CA VAL A 65 -12.78 3.04 16.80
C VAL A 65 -14.24 3.39 16.56
N ILE A 66 -15.08 2.36 16.51
CA ILE A 66 -16.50 2.49 16.20
C ILE A 66 -17.30 1.95 17.36
N SER A 67 -18.19 2.76 17.90
CA SER A 67 -19.13 2.36 18.93
C SER A 67 -20.51 2.17 18.32
N ILE A 68 -21.10 1.00 18.56
CA ILE A 68 -22.45 0.64 18.14
C ILE A 68 -23.31 0.30 19.36
N LYS A 69 -24.60 0.47 19.23
CA LYS A 69 -25.60 0.04 20.23
C LYS A 69 -26.09 -1.37 19.88
N GLU A 70 -26.58 -2.11 20.85
CA GLU A 70 -27.12 -3.48 20.64
C GLU A 70 -28.19 -3.57 19.54
N LYS A 71 -28.98 -2.51 19.36
CA LYS A 71 -30.04 -2.43 18.35
C LYS A 71 -29.56 -2.03 16.96
N ASP A 72 -28.31 -1.63 16.81
CA ASP A 72 -27.78 -1.16 15.54
C ASP A 72 -27.56 -2.35 14.60
N SER A 73 -27.97 -2.20 13.36
CA SER A 73 -27.82 -3.21 12.32
C SER A 73 -26.43 -3.16 11.68
N LEU A 74 -26.10 -4.19 10.89
CA LEU A 74 -24.88 -4.18 10.05
C LEU A 74 -24.87 -3.01 9.04
N LYS A 75 -26.05 -2.53 8.60
CA LYS A 75 -26.15 -1.35 7.75
C LYS A 75 -25.73 -0.08 8.48
N ASP A 76 -26.13 0.06 9.75
CA ASP A 76 -25.72 1.18 10.57
C ASP A 76 -24.21 1.15 10.81
N LEU A 77 -23.66 -0.04 11.09
CA LEU A 77 -22.24 -0.26 11.22
C LEU A 77 -21.48 0.14 9.95
N LYS A 78 -21.97 -0.22 8.76
CA LYS A 78 -21.38 0.20 7.47
C LYS A 78 -21.28 1.73 7.38
N ILE A 79 -22.38 2.42 7.66
CA ILE A 79 -22.42 3.88 7.61
C ILE A 79 -21.40 4.50 8.55
N LEU A 80 -21.30 3.99 9.78
CA LEU A 80 -20.36 4.48 10.78
C LEU A 80 -18.90 4.24 10.36
N ILE A 81 -18.58 3.04 9.87
CA ILE A 81 -17.23 2.71 9.39
C ILE A 81 -16.82 3.65 8.28
N ILE A 82 -17.64 3.81 7.26
CA ILE A 82 -17.31 4.65 6.10
C ILE A 82 -17.23 6.12 6.48
N LYS A 83 -18.11 6.59 7.36
CA LYS A 83 -18.06 7.97 7.88
C LYS A 83 -16.76 8.22 8.64
N GLU A 84 -16.38 7.30 9.53
CA GLU A 84 -15.16 7.44 10.33
C GLU A 84 -13.90 7.32 9.48
N LEU A 85 -13.89 6.41 8.51
CA LEU A 85 -12.83 6.31 7.52
C LEU A 85 -12.65 7.64 6.76
N LYS A 86 -13.73 8.21 6.24
CA LYS A 86 -13.68 9.50 5.53
C LYS A 86 -13.23 10.65 6.42
N ARG A 87 -13.61 10.64 7.70
CA ARG A 87 -13.16 11.63 8.68
C ARG A 87 -11.67 11.51 8.95
N THR A 88 -11.20 10.28 9.11
CA THR A 88 -9.79 9.98 9.39
C THR A 88 -8.92 10.26 8.16
N ILE A 89 -9.37 9.89 6.97
CA ILE A 89 -8.63 10.07 5.71
C ILE A 89 -9.30 11.16 4.89
N ASN A 90 -9.18 12.41 5.27
CA ASN A 90 -9.58 13.51 4.40
C ASN A 90 -8.38 14.01 3.58
N LYS A 91 -8.66 14.80 2.52
CA LYS A 91 -7.60 15.36 1.66
C LYS A 91 -6.63 16.26 2.42
N GLU A 92 -7.11 16.98 3.41
CA GLU A 92 -6.32 17.90 4.22
C GLU A 92 -5.33 17.14 5.09
N ASN A 93 -5.76 16.02 5.70
CA ASN A 93 -4.90 15.18 6.51
C ASN A 93 -3.82 14.47 5.66
N ILE A 94 -4.16 13.99 4.45
CA ILE A 94 -3.20 13.33 3.55
C ILE A 94 -2.06 14.26 3.13
N LEU A 95 -2.30 15.56 3.08
CA LEU A 95 -1.31 16.56 2.67
C LEU A 95 -0.60 17.20 3.87
N SER A 96 -1.02 16.91 5.10
CA SER A 96 -0.42 17.44 6.32
C SER A 96 0.93 16.77 6.60
N PRO A 97 2.01 17.54 6.82
CA PRO A 97 3.32 17.00 7.22
C PRO A 97 3.30 16.30 8.59
N GLU A 98 2.30 16.57 9.39
CA GLU A 98 2.18 16.05 10.77
C GLU A 98 1.72 14.60 10.84
N TRP A 99 1.23 14.04 9.72
CA TRP A 99 0.73 12.67 9.69
C TRP A 99 1.80 11.69 9.19
N ASN A 100 2.57 11.14 10.12
CA ASN A 100 3.68 10.21 9.85
C ASN A 100 3.25 8.90 9.16
N ASP A 101 1.98 8.52 9.23
CA ASP A 101 1.45 7.29 8.63
C ASP A 101 1.14 7.42 7.12
N PHE A 102 1.30 8.63 6.55
CA PHE A 102 1.03 8.90 5.15
C PHE A 102 2.29 9.24 4.38
N LYS A 103 2.49 8.55 3.28
CA LYS A 103 3.55 8.84 2.33
C LYS A 103 2.99 9.01 0.93
N THR A 104 3.27 10.14 0.31
CA THR A 104 2.97 10.36 -1.10
C THR A 104 4.24 10.26 -1.93
N THR A 105 4.21 9.44 -2.98
CA THR A 105 5.36 9.22 -3.85
C THR A 105 4.95 9.35 -5.32
N SER A 106 5.90 9.73 -6.18
CA SER A 106 5.70 9.60 -7.63
C SER A 106 5.75 8.12 -8.04
N PRO A 107 5.14 7.73 -9.17
CA PRO A 107 5.28 6.37 -9.69
C PRO A 107 6.74 5.92 -9.83
N ALA A 108 7.60 6.77 -10.36
CA ALA A 108 9.01 6.47 -10.52
C ALA A 108 9.75 6.29 -9.18
N GLN A 109 9.46 7.12 -8.18
CA GLN A 109 10.02 6.94 -6.84
C GLN A 109 9.50 5.67 -6.18
N ASN A 110 8.23 5.32 -6.39
CA ASN A 110 7.64 4.07 -5.90
C ASN A 110 8.35 2.85 -6.51
N GLU A 111 8.63 2.86 -7.80
CA GLU A 111 9.40 1.81 -8.48
C GLU A 111 10.83 1.72 -7.96
N ALA A 112 11.52 2.86 -7.79
CA ALA A 112 12.86 2.90 -7.24
C ALA A 112 12.93 2.29 -5.83
N GLU A 113 12.01 2.66 -4.96
CA GLU A 113 11.93 2.11 -3.61
C GLU A 113 11.64 0.61 -3.62
N ALA A 114 10.75 0.14 -4.51
CA ALA A 114 10.45 -1.28 -4.66
C ALA A 114 11.67 -2.07 -5.15
N PHE A 115 12.41 -1.54 -6.13
CA PHE A 115 13.63 -2.14 -6.63
C PHE A 115 14.72 -2.25 -5.55
N LEU A 116 14.97 -1.16 -4.82
CA LEU A 116 15.95 -1.15 -3.74
C LEU A 116 15.54 -2.10 -2.60
N HIS A 117 14.24 -2.19 -2.30
CA HIS A 117 13.72 -3.17 -1.35
C HIS A 117 13.97 -4.61 -1.82
N PHE A 118 13.63 -4.90 -3.08
CA PHE A 118 13.87 -6.21 -3.68
C PHE A 118 15.37 -6.59 -3.64
N LEU A 119 16.26 -5.67 -3.96
CA LEU A 119 17.69 -5.93 -3.85
C LEU A 119 18.14 -6.25 -2.43
N LYS A 120 17.57 -5.59 -1.43
CA LYS A 120 17.89 -5.82 0.00
C LYS A 120 17.35 -7.15 0.50
N THR A 121 16.11 -7.48 0.21
CA THR A 121 15.36 -8.57 0.85
C THR A 121 15.20 -9.81 -0.03
N GLY A 122 15.23 -9.67 -1.35
CA GLY A 122 14.91 -10.71 -2.33
C GLY A 122 13.41 -10.84 -2.62
N THR A 123 12.58 -10.03 -1.99
CA THR A 123 11.12 -10.03 -2.17
C THR A 123 10.63 -8.65 -2.55
N LEU A 124 9.53 -8.59 -3.30
CA LEU A 124 8.86 -7.32 -3.56
C LEU A 124 8.16 -6.84 -2.28
N PRO A 125 8.12 -5.52 -2.04
CA PRO A 125 7.35 -5.01 -0.92
C PRO A 125 5.85 -5.20 -1.17
N TRP A 126 5.08 -5.40 -0.10
CA TRP A 126 3.65 -5.72 -0.15
C TRP A 126 2.80 -4.66 -0.88
N TRP A 127 3.24 -3.43 -0.88
CA TRP A 127 2.56 -2.29 -1.50
C TRP A 127 2.88 -2.13 -2.99
N PHE A 128 3.70 -3.00 -3.56
CA PHE A 128 4.06 -2.94 -4.97
C PHE A 128 3.40 -4.06 -5.75
N GLU A 129 2.65 -3.71 -6.79
CA GLU A 129 1.92 -4.67 -7.59
C GLU A 129 2.86 -5.54 -8.43
N GLN A 130 2.75 -6.85 -8.27
CA GLN A 130 3.53 -7.80 -9.06
C GLN A 130 2.94 -7.93 -10.46
N LYS A 131 3.69 -7.50 -11.47
CA LYS A 131 3.34 -7.59 -12.89
C LYS A 131 4.41 -8.34 -13.67
N PRO A 132 4.05 -9.01 -14.78
CA PRO A 132 5.05 -9.52 -15.72
C PRO A 132 5.97 -8.38 -16.20
N ASN A 133 7.27 -8.65 -16.33
CA ASN A 133 8.26 -7.66 -16.78
C ASN A 133 8.28 -6.35 -15.96
N ILE A 134 8.09 -6.49 -14.66
CA ILE A 134 7.93 -5.41 -13.68
C ILE A 134 9.01 -4.32 -13.76
N TRP A 135 10.23 -4.68 -14.18
CA TRP A 135 11.38 -3.79 -14.25
C TRP A 135 11.66 -3.20 -15.63
N LYS A 136 10.86 -3.52 -16.66
CA LYS A 136 11.14 -3.08 -18.03
C LYS A 136 11.19 -1.55 -18.14
N GLY A 137 10.19 -0.84 -17.70
CA GLY A 137 10.17 0.63 -17.71
C GLY A 137 11.14 1.25 -16.70
N PHE A 138 11.37 0.58 -15.57
CA PHE A 138 12.28 1.04 -14.53
C PHE A 138 13.70 1.28 -15.05
N PHE A 139 14.26 0.35 -15.81
CA PHE A 139 15.61 0.46 -16.36
C PHE A 139 15.74 1.52 -17.46
N GLU A 140 14.65 1.98 -18.01
CA GLU A 140 14.63 3.01 -19.05
C GLU A 140 14.48 4.42 -18.47
N GLU A 141 13.65 4.57 -17.46
CA GLU A 141 13.20 5.90 -16.99
C GLU A 141 13.64 6.25 -15.56
N THR A 142 13.81 5.26 -14.70
CA THR A 142 13.93 5.51 -13.26
C THR A 142 15.33 5.30 -12.73
N ILE A 143 16.10 4.36 -13.28
CA ILE A 143 17.40 3.99 -12.72
C ILE A 143 18.44 5.12 -12.83
N SER A 144 18.34 5.94 -13.87
CA SER A 144 19.24 7.07 -14.12
C SER A 144 19.08 8.26 -13.17
N LYS A 145 18.07 8.25 -12.31
CA LYS A 145 17.88 9.32 -11.32
C LYS A 145 18.99 9.29 -10.27
N SER A 146 19.59 10.43 -10.01
CA SER A 146 20.75 10.56 -9.12
C SER A 146 20.57 9.96 -7.73
N GLU A 147 19.40 10.10 -7.14
CA GLU A 147 19.06 9.53 -5.81
C GLU A 147 19.02 8.00 -5.83
N THR A 148 18.41 7.43 -6.88
CA THR A 148 18.33 5.98 -7.05
C THR A 148 19.71 5.39 -7.25
N LEU A 149 20.55 6.02 -8.07
CA LEU A 149 21.93 5.60 -8.31
C LEU A 149 22.80 5.66 -7.05
N LYS A 150 22.71 6.74 -6.30
CA LYS A 150 23.44 6.87 -5.03
C LYS A 150 23.07 5.77 -4.06
N ALA A 151 21.77 5.49 -3.91
CA ALA A 151 21.29 4.42 -3.06
C ALA A 151 21.75 3.04 -3.56
N LEU A 152 21.70 2.80 -4.87
CA LEU A 152 22.17 1.57 -5.50
C LEU A 152 23.66 1.35 -5.30
N LYS A 153 24.50 2.36 -5.54
CA LYS A 153 25.96 2.30 -5.31
C LYS A 153 26.29 1.87 -3.88
N ASN A 154 25.59 2.42 -2.91
CA ASN A 154 25.76 2.03 -1.49
C ASN A 154 25.39 0.55 -1.25
N LEU A 155 24.34 0.05 -1.91
CA LEU A 155 23.92 -1.35 -1.78
C LEU A 155 24.90 -2.32 -2.46
N LEU A 156 25.49 -1.93 -3.58
CA LEU A 156 26.43 -2.76 -4.34
C LEU A 156 27.73 -3.08 -3.58
N SER A 157 28.03 -2.40 -2.50
CA SER A 157 29.13 -2.79 -1.60
C SER A 157 28.93 -4.20 -1.02
N LYS A 158 27.67 -4.67 -0.89
CA LYS A 158 27.34 -5.98 -0.33
C LYS A 158 27.36 -7.08 -1.38
N ALA A 159 28.16 -8.15 -1.15
CA ALA A 159 28.29 -9.29 -2.07
C ALA A 159 26.94 -10.00 -2.37
N THR A 160 26.08 -10.12 -1.37
CA THR A 160 24.75 -10.74 -1.53
C THR A 160 23.86 -10.00 -2.52
N ILE A 161 23.96 -8.67 -2.55
CA ILE A 161 23.19 -7.82 -3.47
C ILE A 161 23.76 -7.92 -4.88
N ARG A 162 25.09 -7.93 -5.05
CA ARG A 162 25.72 -8.15 -6.36
C ARG A 162 25.32 -9.50 -6.95
N LYS A 163 25.36 -10.57 -6.16
CA LYS A 163 24.90 -11.91 -6.59
C LYS A 163 23.44 -11.86 -7.03
N ARG A 164 22.56 -11.23 -6.25
CA ARG A 164 21.13 -11.12 -6.60
C ARG A 164 20.93 -10.40 -7.93
N LEU A 165 21.64 -9.31 -8.18
CA LEU A 165 21.59 -8.63 -9.48
C LEU A 165 21.97 -9.57 -10.63
N ILE A 166 23.11 -10.25 -10.53
CA ILE A 166 23.61 -11.13 -11.58
C ILE A 166 22.67 -12.30 -11.89
N TYR A 167 22.00 -12.85 -10.87
CA TYR A 167 21.09 -13.99 -11.05
C TYR A 167 19.66 -13.62 -11.46
N GLN A 168 19.24 -12.37 -11.24
CA GLN A 168 17.84 -11.98 -11.44
C GLN A 168 17.63 -11.09 -12.66
N PHE A 169 18.69 -10.52 -13.21
CA PHE A 169 18.60 -9.57 -14.31
C PHE A 169 19.42 -10.01 -15.50
N ASP A 170 18.91 -9.72 -16.69
CA ASP A 170 19.61 -10.03 -17.93
C ASP A 170 20.80 -9.06 -18.19
N ASN A 171 21.64 -9.42 -19.17
CA ASN A 171 22.83 -8.64 -19.50
C ASN A 171 22.50 -7.20 -19.93
N ASN A 172 21.38 -6.97 -20.63
CA ASN A 172 20.98 -5.63 -21.05
C ASN A 172 20.59 -4.76 -19.84
N GLN A 173 19.89 -5.35 -18.88
CA GLN A 173 19.51 -4.68 -17.63
C GLN A 173 20.75 -4.39 -16.77
N LEU A 174 21.66 -5.35 -16.66
CA LEU A 174 22.93 -5.16 -15.95
C LEU A 174 23.80 -4.09 -16.61
N PHE A 175 23.88 -4.07 -17.94
CA PHE A 175 24.60 -3.05 -18.69
C PHE A 175 24.06 -1.64 -18.42
N LYS A 176 22.75 -1.48 -18.36
CA LYS A 176 22.12 -0.20 -17.99
C LYS A 176 22.50 0.24 -16.56
N ILE A 177 22.59 -0.69 -15.61
CA ILE A 177 23.01 -0.41 -14.24
C ILE A 177 24.47 0.08 -14.17
N VAL A 178 25.35 -0.52 -14.96
CA VAL A 178 26.80 -0.23 -14.90
C VAL A 178 27.16 1.07 -15.62
N ASN A 179 26.42 1.41 -16.69
CA ASN A 179 26.70 2.59 -17.51
C ASN A 179 25.94 3.85 -17.09
N THR A 180 25.26 3.83 -15.94
CA THR A 180 24.57 4.98 -15.35
C THR A 180 25.34 5.51 -14.15
#